data_218be99a5891a4cfe1d578cebf4a0d67
#
_entry.id   218be99a5891a4cfe1d578cebf4a0d67
#
_cell.length_a   1.000
_cell.length_b   1.000
_cell.length_c   1.000
_cell.angle_alpha   90.00
_cell.angle_beta   90.00
_cell.angle_gamma   90.00
#
_symmetry.space_group_name_H-M   'P 1'
#
loop_
_entity.id
_entity.type
_entity.pdbx_description
1 polymer ?
#
loop_
_entity_poly.entity_id
_entity_poly.type
_entity_poly.pdbx_seq_one_letter_code
_entity_poly.pdbx_strand_id
1 'polypeptide(L)'
;MQMYDLPDAGGHFGPYGGVFVAETLIHALDQLKEAYARYQKDPDFLAEFEYELKHYVGRPSPVYHARRWSQHFGGAQVYLKREDLNHTGAHKINNVIGQAMLARRMGKPRVIAETGAGQHGVAAATIAARYGMECVVYMGSEDIKRQAQNVYRMKLLGATVVPVESGSKTLKDALNEAMRDWVTNVENTFYIIGTVAGPHPYPMMVRDFQSVIGREAREQMLEMTGRHPDAVLACVGGGSNAMGIFYPYIANESVRLIGVEAAGYGLESGKHAATLSAGKAGVLHGNRTYLLQDDNGQIIETHSISAGLDYPGVGPEHAWLKDSGRAEYVAVTDDEALSAFHSLCRLEGILPALESSHALAYAAKLAPRLKREQVLLVNLSGRGDKDMHTVAEKSGITF
;
A
#
# COMPACT_ATOMS: atom_id res chain seq x y z
N MET A 1 1.77 -26.36 -13.62
CA MET A 1 1.78 -25.17 -12.75
C MET A 1 0.35 -24.72 -12.58
N GLN A 2 -0.22 -24.83 -11.38
CA GLN A 2 -1.60 -24.40 -11.14
C GLN A 2 -1.62 -22.88 -11.27
N MET A 3 -2.45 -22.34 -12.15
CA MET A 3 -2.58 -20.91 -12.34
C MET A 3 -3.22 -20.33 -11.07
N TYR A 4 -2.64 -19.27 -10.51
CA TYR A 4 -3.24 -18.57 -9.38
C TYR A 4 -4.47 -17.80 -9.88
N ASP A 5 -5.65 -18.30 -9.53
CA ASP A 5 -6.96 -17.84 -10.04
C ASP A 5 -7.88 -17.36 -8.90
N LEU A 6 -7.35 -16.49 -8.04
CA LEU A 6 -8.11 -15.88 -6.96
C LEU A 6 -8.23 -14.36 -7.19
N PRO A 7 -9.33 -13.74 -6.71
CA PRO A 7 -10.42 -14.30 -5.90
C PRO A 7 -11.41 -15.13 -6.73
N ASP A 8 -12.25 -15.90 -6.03
CA ASP A 8 -13.41 -16.53 -6.65
C ASP A 8 -14.47 -15.51 -7.12
N ALA A 9 -15.57 -15.97 -7.71
CA ALA A 9 -16.66 -15.11 -8.20
C ALA A 9 -17.35 -14.29 -7.08
N GLY A 10 -17.25 -14.73 -5.84
CA GLY A 10 -17.76 -14.03 -4.65
C GLY A 10 -16.74 -13.04 -4.05
N GLY A 11 -15.55 -12.96 -4.64
CA GLY A 11 -14.49 -12.10 -4.14
C GLY A 11 -13.69 -12.68 -2.98
N HIS A 12 -13.66 -14.02 -2.84
CA HIS A 12 -12.95 -14.67 -1.76
C HIS A 12 -11.57 -15.17 -2.17
N PHE A 13 -10.62 -15.02 -1.27
CA PHE A 13 -9.28 -15.62 -1.25
C PHE A 13 -9.30 -16.70 -0.17
N GLY A 14 -9.73 -17.91 -0.49
CA GLY A 14 -10.05 -18.95 0.49
C GLY A 14 -11.14 -18.46 1.47
N PRO A 15 -10.90 -18.43 2.80
CA PRO A 15 -11.89 -17.96 3.77
C PRO A 15 -11.95 -16.41 3.92
N TYR A 16 -11.09 -15.68 3.21
CA TYR A 16 -10.94 -14.23 3.33
C TYR A 16 -11.56 -13.48 2.14
N GLY A 17 -11.80 -12.18 2.29
CA GLY A 17 -12.42 -11.34 1.25
C GLY A 17 -13.93 -11.24 1.41
N GLY A 18 -14.65 -11.28 0.31
CA GLY A 18 -16.12 -11.20 0.26
C GLY A 18 -16.66 -9.78 0.33
N VAL A 19 -17.96 -9.65 0.66
CA VAL A 19 -18.71 -8.38 0.72
C VAL A 19 -19.48 -8.33 2.02
N PHE A 20 -18.93 -7.64 3.02
CA PHE A 20 -19.50 -7.49 4.37
C PHE A 20 -19.89 -6.01 4.61
N VAL A 21 -20.86 -5.54 3.86
CA VAL A 21 -21.34 -4.14 3.91
C VAL A 21 -22.82 -4.07 4.17
N ALA A 22 -23.32 -2.87 4.51
CA ALA A 22 -24.75 -2.62 4.59
C ALA A 22 -25.40 -2.78 3.20
N GLU A 23 -26.65 -3.23 3.15
CA GLU A 23 -27.41 -3.46 1.91
C GLU A 23 -27.44 -2.25 0.99
N THR A 24 -27.41 -1.05 1.55
CA THR A 24 -27.36 0.23 0.82
C THR A 24 -26.16 0.38 -0.13
N LEU A 25 -25.07 -0.36 0.09
CA LEU A 25 -23.88 -0.34 -0.76
C LEU A 25 -23.85 -1.46 -1.80
N ILE A 26 -24.70 -2.48 -1.73
CA ILE A 26 -24.65 -3.65 -2.60
C ILE A 26 -24.81 -3.23 -4.07
N HIS A 27 -25.82 -2.37 -4.37
CA HIS A 27 -26.05 -1.90 -5.73
C HIS A 27 -24.82 -1.16 -6.31
N ALA A 28 -24.19 -0.30 -5.53
CA ALA A 28 -22.99 0.43 -5.96
C ALA A 28 -21.79 -0.50 -6.21
N LEU A 29 -21.63 -1.51 -5.37
CA LEU A 29 -20.59 -2.53 -5.55
C LEU A 29 -20.85 -3.41 -6.77
N ASP A 30 -22.10 -3.77 -7.04
CA ASP A 30 -22.45 -4.51 -8.25
C ASP A 30 -22.17 -3.68 -9.50
N GLN A 31 -22.55 -2.40 -9.54
CA GLN A 31 -22.19 -1.48 -10.62
C GLN A 31 -20.67 -1.40 -10.82
N LEU A 32 -19.90 -1.29 -9.73
CA LEU A 32 -18.44 -1.25 -9.80
C LEU A 32 -17.88 -2.57 -10.33
N LYS A 33 -18.38 -3.70 -9.86
CA LYS A 33 -17.97 -5.04 -10.29
C LYS A 33 -18.21 -5.24 -11.80
N GLU A 34 -19.39 -4.87 -12.28
CA GLU A 34 -19.73 -4.94 -13.71
C GLU A 34 -18.84 -4.01 -14.56
N ALA A 35 -18.64 -2.77 -14.11
CA ALA A 35 -17.76 -1.81 -14.78
C ALA A 35 -16.32 -2.34 -14.84
N TYR A 36 -15.80 -2.84 -13.70
CA TYR A 36 -14.45 -3.37 -13.66
C TYR A 36 -14.30 -4.62 -14.53
N ALA A 37 -15.22 -5.59 -14.46
CA ALA A 37 -15.22 -6.78 -15.32
C ALA A 37 -15.21 -6.45 -16.82
N ARG A 38 -15.89 -5.36 -17.22
CA ARG A 38 -15.87 -4.84 -18.59
C ARG A 38 -14.52 -4.22 -18.92
N TYR A 39 -14.09 -3.21 -18.15
CA TYR A 39 -12.96 -2.36 -18.51
C TYR A 39 -11.58 -3.01 -18.27
N GLN A 40 -11.45 -3.98 -17.38
CA GLN A 40 -10.19 -4.70 -17.19
C GLN A 40 -9.69 -5.45 -18.43
N LYS A 41 -10.57 -5.68 -19.42
CA LYS A 41 -10.26 -6.36 -20.69
C LYS A 41 -10.48 -5.46 -21.91
N ASP A 42 -10.89 -4.23 -21.70
CA ASP A 42 -11.15 -3.26 -22.77
C ASP A 42 -9.82 -2.71 -23.29
N PRO A 43 -9.50 -2.91 -24.59
CA PRO A 43 -8.21 -2.46 -25.15
C PRO A 43 -7.98 -0.96 -25.05
N ASP A 44 -9.05 -0.15 -25.21
CA ASP A 44 -8.95 1.31 -25.18
C ASP A 44 -8.69 1.79 -23.74
N PHE A 45 -9.33 1.16 -22.75
CA PHE A 45 -9.07 1.44 -21.34
C PHE A 45 -7.65 1.07 -20.96
N LEU A 46 -7.18 -0.10 -21.37
CA LEU A 46 -5.82 -0.56 -21.08
C LEU A 46 -4.76 0.33 -21.75
N ALA A 47 -4.97 0.73 -23.00
CA ALA A 47 -4.08 1.64 -23.72
C ALA A 47 -4.03 3.03 -23.06
N GLU A 48 -5.19 3.59 -22.64
CA GLU A 48 -5.24 4.85 -21.87
C GLU A 48 -4.50 4.71 -20.55
N PHE A 49 -4.70 3.61 -19.81
CA PHE A 49 -4.03 3.36 -18.55
C PHE A 49 -2.50 3.26 -18.71
N GLU A 50 -2.02 2.53 -19.70
CA GLU A 50 -0.60 2.42 -20.02
C GLU A 50 0.00 3.77 -20.46
N TYR A 51 -0.74 4.55 -21.23
CA TYR A 51 -0.34 5.91 -21.61
C TYR A 51 -0.14 6.80 -20.38
N GLU A 52 -1.09 6.80 -19.44
CA GLU A 52 -1.00 7.56 -18.20
C GLU A 52 0.17 7.08 -17.32
N LEU A 53 0.36 5.78 -17.18
CA LEU A 53 1.48 5.22 -16.44
C LEU A 53 2.82 5.66 -17.02
N LYS A 54 2.95 5.67 -18.34
CA LYS A 54 4.19 6.03 -19.03
C LYS A 54 4.46 7.53 -19.02
N HIS A 55 3.48 8.33 -19.44
CA HIS A 55 3.70 9.74 -19.76
C HIS A 55 3.37 10.68 -18.60
N TYR A 56 2.54 10.27 -17.66
CA TYR A 56 2.17 11.09 -16.51
C TYR A 56 2.83 10.60 -15.20
N VAL A 57 2.86 9.30 -14.96
CA VAL A 57 3.54 8.75 -13.77
C VAL A 57 5.05 8.68 -13.93
N GLY A 58 5.55 8.48 -15.14
CA GLY A 58 6.98 8.35 -15.44
C GLY A 58 7.50 6.91 -15.34
N ARG A 59 6.61 5.92 -15.59
CA ARG A 59 6.98 4.50 -15.60
C ARG A 59 7.68 4.09 -16.91
N PRO A 60 8.50 3.01 -16.91
CA PRO A 60 8.76 2.12 -15.77
C PRO A 60 9.65 2.75 -14.69
N SER A 61 9.30 2.55 -13.40
CA SER A 61 10.20 2.90 -12.33
C SER A 61 11.41 1.95 -12.32
N PRO A 62 12.65 2.46 -12.10
CA PRO A 62 13.83 1.60 -12.22
C PRO A 62 14.00 0.64 -11.05
N VAL A 63 14.70 -0.47 -11.30
CA VAL A 63 15.36 -1.25 -10.26
C VAL A 63 16.77 -0.69 -10.08
N TYR A 64 17.19 -0.48 -8.85
CA TYR A 64 18.49 0.07 -8.49
C TYR A 64 19.26 -0.89 -7.58
N HIS A 65 20.53 -1.20 -7.93
CA HIS A 65 21.41 -2.00 -7.09
C HIS A 65 22.01 -1.12 -5.98
N ALA A 66 21.59 -1.32 -4.74
CA ALA A 66 22.08 -0.61 -3.56
C ALA A 66 23.45 -1.17 -3.13
N ARG A 67 24.50 -0.81 -3.86
CA ARG A 67 25.84 -1.43 -3.76
C ARG A 67 26.52 -1.14 -2.43
N ARG A 68 26.55 0.12 -2.00
CA ARG A 68 27.19 0.51 -0.72
C ARG A 68 26.41 -0.05 0.46
N TRP A 69 25.08 -0.09 0.35
CA TRP A 69 24.22 -0.67 1.35
C TRP A 69 24.46 -2.20 1.45
N SER A 70 24.53 -2.90 0.32
CA SER A 70 24.87 -4.35 0.28
C SER A 70 26.25 -4.65 0.86
N GLN A 71 27.24 -3.82 0.54
CA GLN A 71 28.59 -3.96 1.11
C GLN A 71 28.65 -3.72 2.61
N HIS A 72 27.87 -2.75 3.10
CA HIS A 72 27.84 -2.39 4.52
C HIS A 72 27.27 -3.52 5.39
N PHE A 73 26.14 -4.12 4.97
CA PHE A 73 25.51 -5.18 5.73
C PHE A 73 26.08 -6.58 5.43
N GLY A 74 26.71 -6.74 4.27
CA GLY A 74 27.27 -8.02 3.84
C GLY A 74 26.21 -9.03 3.36
N GLY A 75 26.65 -10.22 2.94
CA GLY A 75 25.78 -11.28 2.43
C GLY A 75 25.13 -10.94 1.10
N ALA A 76 23.82 -11.14 0.97
CA ALA A 76 23.08 -10.99 -0.27
C ALA A 76 23.16 -9.59 -0.89
N GLN A 77 23.05 -9.51 -2.21
CA GLN A 77 22.97 -8.25 -2.95
C GLN A 77 21.54 -7.70 -2.87
N VAL A 78 21.38 -6.42 -2.52
CA VAL A 78 20.10 -5.77 -2.36
C VAL A 78 19.80 -4.85 -3.52
N TYR A 79 18.65 -5.05 -4.12
CA TYR A 79 18.09 -4.23 -5.19
C TYR A 79 16.81 -3.54 -4.71
N LEU A 80 16.59 -2.32 -5.14
CA LEU A 80 15.44 -1.49 -4.77
C LEU A 80 14.56 -1.26 -6.01
N LYS A 81 13.29 -1.62 -5.95
CA LYS A 81 12.29 -1.17 -6.92
C LYS A 81 11.85 0.23 -6.53
N ARG A 82 12.17 1.23 -7.33
CA ARG A 82 12.13 2.66 -7.00
C ARG A 82 10.75 3.30 -7.29
N GLU A 83 9.72 2.87 -6.56
CA GLU A 83 8.38 3.49 -6.63
C GLU A 83 8.33 4.91 -6.03
N ASP A 84 9.35 5.31 -5.28
CA ASP A 84 9.57 6.67 -4.77
C ASP A 84 9.83 7.70 -5.89
N LEU A 85 10.22 7.27 -7.08
CA LEU A 85 10.48 8.12 -8.24
C LEU A 85 9.23 8.41 -9.09
N ASN A 86 8.12 7.73 -8.83
CA ASN A 86 6.87 7.99 -9.53
C ASN A 86 6.35 9.42 -9.26
N HIS A 87 5.58 9.97 -10.20
CA HIS A 87 4.82 11.17 -9.93
C HIS A 87 4.01 11.03 -8.64
N THR A 88 3.94 12.06 -7.80
CA THR A 88 3.48 12.10 -6.41
C THR A 88 4.44 11.50 -5.37
N GLY A 89 5.47 10.77 -5.78
CA GLY A 89 6.53 10.28 -4.91
C GLY A 89 6.23 8.94 -4.21
N ALA A 90 5.29 8.15 -4.72
CA ALA A 90 4.95 6.83 -4.19
C ALA A 90 4.17 5.97 -5.20
N HIS A 91 4.00 4.68 -4.88
CA HIS A 91 3.23 3.70 -5.66
C HIS A 91 1.72 4.01 -5.79
N LYS A 92 1.17 4.84 -4.91
CA LYS A 92 -0.29 5.09 -4.81
C LYS A 92 -0.91 5.57 -6.13
N ILE A 93 -0.18 6.35 -6.90
CA ILE A 93 -0.64 6.92 -8.16
C ILE A 93 -1.05 5.85 -9.18
N ASN A 94 -0.41 4.69 -9.20
CA ASN A 94 -0.73 3.60 -10.13
C ASN A 94 -2.18 3.15 -9.99
N ASN A 95 -2.60 2.89 -8.77
CA ASN A 95 -3.96 2.47 -8.44
C ASN A 95 -4.98 3.60 -8.66
N VAL A 96 -4.65 4.81 -8.19
CA VAL A 96 -5.58 5.94 -8.26
C VAL A 96 -5.94 6.32 -9.69
N ILE A 97 -4.99 6.25 -10.62
CA ILE A 97 -5.27 6.46 -12.05
C ILE A 97 -6.32 5.47 -12.55
N GLY A 98 -6.12 4.17 -12.30
CA GLY A 98 -7.04 3.14 -12.75
C GLY A 98 -8.46 3.32 -12.19
N GLN A 99 -8.57 3.60 -10.89
CA GLN A 99 -9.86 3.85 -10.25
C GLN A 99 -10.54 5.14 -10.76
N ALA A 100 -9.80 6.23 -10.94
CA ALA A 100 -10.37 7.48 -11.46
C ALA A 100 -10.81 7.36 -12.93
N MET A 101 -10.10 6.58 -13.75
CA MET A 101 -10.53 6.23 -15.09
C MET A 101 -11.85 5.47 -15.09
N LEU A 102 -12.00 4.49 -14.16
CA LEU A 102 -13.27 3.80 -13.94
C LEU A 102 -14.38 4.76 -13.51
N ALA A 103 -14.12 5.64 -12.55
CA ALA A 103 -15.08 6.66 -12.09
C ALA A 103 -15.61 7.50 -13.27
N ARG A 104 -14.72 7.96 -14.16
CA ARG A 104 -15.09 8.69 -15.38
C ARG A 104 -15.96 7.85 -16.33
N ARG A 105 -15.58 6.58 -16.57
CA ARG A 105 -16.36 5.66 -17.42
C ARG A 105 -17.74 5.34 -16.83
N MET A 106 -17.86 5.39 -15.50
CA MET A 106 -19.12 5.22 -14.76
C MET A 106 -19.92 6.54 -14.63
N GLY A 107 -19.43 7.67 -15.17
CA GLY A 107 -20.10 8.96 -15.12
C GLY A 107 -20.15 9.59 -13.74
N LYS A 108 -19.21 9.23 -12.82
CA LYS A 108 -19.14 9.80 -11.47
C LYS A 108 -18.32 11.09 -11.48
N PRO A 109 -18.92 12.26 -11.24
CA PRO A 109 -18.20 13.55 -11.28
C PRO A 109 -17.40 13.85 -10.01
N ARG A 110 -17.66 13.12 -8.92
CA ARG A 110 -17.05 13.31 -7.61
C ARG A 110 -16.31 12.06 -7.16
N VAL A 111 -15.13 12.25 -6.60
CA VAL A 111 -14.34 11.18 -5.97
C VAL A 111 -14.08 11.50 -4.50
N ILE A 112 -14.08 10.48 -3.67
CA ILE A 112 -13.65 10.55 -2.29
C ILE A 112 -12.51 9.59 -2.04
N ALA A 113 -11.67 9.90 -1.04
CA ALA A 113 -10.58 9.04 -0.61
C ALA A 113 -10.36 9.18 0.90
N GLU A 114 -9.84 8.14 1.51
CA GLU A 114 -9.25 8.16 2.84
C GLU A 114 -7.74 8.32 2.75
N THR A 115 -7.09 8.83 3.80
CA THR A 115 -5.63 8.83 3.86
C THR A 115 -5.11 8.89 5.30
N GLY A 116 -3.98 8.21 5.57
CA GLY A 116 -3.21 8.32 6.81
C GLY A 116 -1.95 9.16 6.57
N ALA A 117 -0.92 8.60 5.94
CA ALA A 117 0.31 9.31 5.59
C ALA A 117 0.13 10.46 4.55
N GLY A 118 -1.06 10.62 4.00
CA GLY A 118 -1.37 11.64 3.01
C GLY A 118 -1.03 11.28 1.56
N GLN A 119 -0.24 10.26 1.30
CA GLN A 119 0.21 9.91 -0.06
C GLN A 119 -0.95 9.45 -0.96
N HIS A 120 -1.92 8.71 -0.41
CA HIS A 120 -3.11 8.32 -1.16
C HIS A 120 -3.99 9.53 -1.47
N GLY A 121 -4.20 10.40 -0.47
CA GLY A 121 -4.95 11.64 -0.65
C GLY A 121 -4.30 12.57 -1.69
N VAL A 122 -2.98 12.72 -1.67
CA VAL A 122 -2.25 13.49 -2.69
C VAL A 122 -2.44 12.88 -4.07
N ALA A 123 -2.35 11.55 -4.22
CA ALA A 123 -2.56 10.89 -5.50
C ALA A 123 -4.01 11.08 -6.00
N ALA A 124 -5.01 10.93 -5.11
CA ALA A 124 -6.43 11.15 -5.43
C ALA A 124 -6.68 12.61 -5.86
N ALA A 125 -6.19 13.60 -5.11
CA ALA A 125 -6.29 15.01 -5.44
C ALA A 125 -5.60 15.33 -6.78
N THR A 126 -4.43 14.74 -7.04
CA THR A 126 -3.67 14.93 -8.28
C THR A 126 -4.47 14.48 -9.50
N ILE A 127 -5.05 13.29 -9.45
CA ILE A 127 -5.80 12.75 -10.59
C ILE A 127 -7.17 13.41 -10.72
N ALA A 128 -7.82 13.75 -9.62
CA ALA A 128 -9.05 14.52 -9.65
C ALA A 128 -8.86 15.88 -10.32
N ALA A 129 -7.79 16.60 -9.95
CA ALA A 129 -7.43 17.87 -10.63
C ALA A 129 -7.19 17.68 -12.13
N ARG A 130 -6.42 16.63 -12.51
CA ARG A 130 -6.15 16.30 -13.92
C ARG A 130 -7.42 16.01 -14.73
N TYR A 131 -8.40 15.35 -14.10
CA TYR A 131 -9.64 14.93 -14.79
C TYR A 131 -10.81 15.90 -14.57
N GLY A 132 -10.63 17.00 -13.85
CA GLY A 132 -11.68 17.99 -13.56
C GLY A 132 -12.79 17.43 -12.66
N MET A 133 -12.45 16.52 -11.73
CA MET A 133 -13.39 15.91 -10.79
C MET A 133 -13.37 16.64 -9.44
N GLU A 134 -14.52 16.71 -8.78
CA GLU A 134 -14.55 17.10 -7.37
C GLU A 134 -13.86 16.04 -6.52
N CYS A 135 -13.03 16.46 -5.55
CA CYS A 135 -12.28 15.55 -4.70
C CYS A 135 -12.42 15.93 -3.22
N VAL A 136 -12.87 14.97 -2.41
CA VAL A 136 -12.91 15.08 -0.95
C VAL A 136 -12.04 14.00 -0.33
N VAL A 137 -11.13 14.41 0.56
CA VAL A 137 -10.20 13.50 1.23
C VAL A 137 -10.45 13.53 2.74
N TYR A 138 -10.79 12.38 3.30
CA TYR A 138 -10.94 12.18 4.74
C TYR A 138 -9.60 11.82 5.37
N MET A 139 -9.21 12.52 6.43
CA MET A 139 -7.95 12.31 7.12
C MET A 139 -8.11 12.53 8.61
N GLY A 140 -7.61 11.60 9.42
CA GLY A 140 -7.63 11.75 10.87
C GLY A 140 -6.87 12.99 11.34
N SER A 141 -7.39 13.70 12.35
CA SER A 141 -6.79 14.96 12.80
C SER A 141 -5.37 14.78 13.39
N GLU A 142 -5.04 13.61 13.93
CA GLU A 142 -3.67 13.29 14.35
C GLU A 142 -2.75 13.09 13.14
N ASP A 143 -3.23 12.44 12.08
CA ASP A 143 -2.48 12.29 10.83
C ASP A 143 -2.28 13.62 10.10
N ILE A 144 -3.28 14.52 10.14
CA ILE A 144 -3.15 15.89 9.60
C ILE A 144 -1.98 16.63 10.23
N LYS A 145 -1.79 16.52 11.55
CA LYS A 145 -0.67 17.16 12.26
C LYS A 145 0.67 16.57 11.81
N ARG A 146 0.74 15.21 11.78
CA ARG A 146 1.97 14.48 11.40
C ARG A 146 2.39 14.72 9.95
N GLN A 147 1.43 14.99 9.05
CA GLN A 147 1.61 15.01 7.60
C GLN A 147 1.12 16.33 6.94
N ALA A 148 1.31 17.45 7.62
CA ALA A 148 0.81 18.77 7.20
C ALA A 148 1.24 19.16 5.77
N GLN A 149 2.43 18.77 5.31
CA GLN A 149 2.90 19.04 3.94
C GLN A 149 2.01 18.37 2.89
N ASN A 150 1.57 17.14 3.12
CA ASN A 150 0.67 16.46 2.20
C ASN A 150 -0.73 17.07 2.22
N VAL A 151 -1.21 17.53 3.39
CA VAL A 151 -2.47 18.28 3.50
C VAL A 151 -2.42 19.54 2.64
N TYR A 152 -1.30 20.29 2.72
CA TYR A 152 -1.12 21.48 1.90
C TYR A 152 -1.11 21.15 0.40
N ARG A 153 -0.42 20.08 -0.01
CA ARG A 153 -0.42 19.62 -1.41
C ARG A 153 -1.83 19.29 -1.91
N MET A 154 -2.64 18.56 -1.12
CA MET A 154 -4.02 18.25 -1.48
C MET A 154 -4.87 19.49 -1.70
N LYS A 155 -4.75 20.48 -0.81
CA LYS A 155 -5.44 21.78 -0.93
C LYS A 155 -5.00 22.57 -2.17
N LEU A 156 -3.70 22.60 -2.47
CA LEU A 156 -3.18 23.22 -3.70
C LEU A 156 -3.73 22.57 -4.98
N LEU A 157 -4.00 21.26 -4.92
CA LEU A 157 -4.59 20.52 -6.03
C LEU A 157 -6.12 20.65 -6.11
N GLY A 158 -6.71 21.48 -5.25
CA GLY A 158 -8.16 21.76 -5.26
C GLY A 158 -9.02 20.77 -4.48
N ALA A 159 -8.42 19.81 -3.77
CA ALA A 159 -9.19 18.89 -2.95
C ALA A 159 -9.62 19.51 -1.61
N THR A 160 -10.82 19.13 -1.17
CA THR A 160 -11.30 19.41 0.19
C THR A 160 -10.77 18.34 1.13
N VAL A 161 -9.99 18.74 2.16
CA VAL A 161 -9.52 17.81 3.21
C VAL A 161 -10.43 17.97 4.42
N VAL A 162 -11.11 16.89 4.79
CA VAL A 162 -12.03 16.84 5.93
C VAL A 162 -11.33 16.17 7.12
N PRO A 163 -11.11 16.90 8.24
CA PRO A 163 -10.54 16.32 9.43
C PRO A 163 -11.53 15.38 10.12
N VAL A 164 -11.05 14.21 10.53
CA VAL A 164 -11.85 13.22 11.27
C VAL A 164 -11.43 13.25 12.73
N GLU A 165 -12.38 13.61 13.60
CA GLU A 165 -12.17 13.79 15.05
C GLU A 165 -12.67 12.62 15.90
N SER A 166 -13.28 11.60 15.28
CA SER A 166 -13.79 10.41 15.96
C SER A 166 -12.71 9.36 16.17
N GLY A 167 -12.89 8.50 17.16
CA GLY A 167 -12.02 7.35 17.44
C GLY A 167 -10.58 7.74 17.76
N SER A 168 -9.62 7.00 17.20
CA SER A 168 -8.18 7.25 17.31
C SER A 168 -7.72 8.44 16.48
N LYS A 169 -8.58 9.02 15.65
CA LYS A 169 -8.29 10.15 14.74
C LYS A 169 -7.16 9.85 13.73
N THR A 170 -7.12 8.60 13.29
CA THR A 170 -6.13 8.06 12.34
C THR A 170 -6.81 7.44 11.11
N LEU A 171 -6.03 6.76 10.27
CA LEU A 171 -6.47 6.15 9.00
C LEU A 171 -7.74 5.30 9.13
N LYS A 172 -7.90 4.50 10.21
CA LYS A 172 -9.09 3.65 10.42
C LYS A 172 -10.37 4.49 10.46
N ASP A 173 -10.35 5.60 11.18
CA ASP A 173 -11.52 6.46 11.33
C ASP A 173 -11.78 7.29 10.07
N ALA A 174 -10.73 7.65 9.34
CA ALA A 174 -10.85 8.27 8.01
C ALA A 174 -11.58 7.34 7.02
N LEU A 175 -11.28 6.03 7.04
CA LEU A 175 -12.00 5.02 6.26
C LEU A 175 -13.49 4.97 6.64
N ASN A 176 -13.81 4.98 7.93
CA ASN A 176 -15.19 4.98 8.40
C ASN A 176 -15.98 6.20 7.88
N GLU A 177 -15.39 7.40 7.93
CA GLU A 177 -16.06 8.61 7.43
C GLU A 177 -16.22 8.61 5.90
N ALA A 178 -15.19 8.17 5.18
CA ALA A 178 -15.28 8.02 3.72
C ALA A 178 -16.40 7.04 3.34
N MET A 179 -16.55 5.92 4.06
CA MET A 179 -17.63 4.97 3.82
C MET A 179 -19.01 5.57 4.13
N ARG A 180 -19.16 6.41 5.16
CA ARG A 180 -20.41 7.12 5.46
C ARG A 180 -20.80 8.11 4.36
N ASP A 181 -19.83 8.90 3.88
CA ASP A 181 -20.04 9.78 2.72
C ASP A 181 -20.46 8.98 1.49
N TRP A 182 -19.76 7.87 1.22
CA TRP A 182 -20.06 7.05 0.04
C TRP A 182 -21.49 6.51 0.08
N VAL A 183 -21.95 5.97 1.21
CA VAL A 183 -23.34 5.51 1.38
C VAL A 183 -24.35 6.63 1.10
N THR A 184 -24.03 7.86 1.54
CA THR A 184 -24.93 9.01 1.39
C THR A 184 -24.97 9.52 -0.05
N ASN A 185 -23.86 9.46 -0.78
CA ASN A 185 -23.68 10.12 -2.09
C ASN A 185 -23.35 9.14 -3.23
N VAL A 186 -23.75 7.89 -3.09
CA VAL A 186 -23.36 6.79 -4.00
C VAL A 186 -23.69 7.03 -5.46
N GLU A 187 -24.77 7.78 -5.76
CA GLU A 187 -25.23 8.05 -7.11
C GLU A 187 -24.20 8.84 -7.95
N ASN A 188 -23.54 9.83 -7.36
CA ASN A 188 -22.63 10.73 -8.06
C ASN A 188 -21.16 10.60 -7.60
N THR A 189 -20.88 9.76 -6.63
CA THR A 189 -19.57 9.66 -5.99
C THR A 189 -18.93 8.28 -6.19
N PHE A 190 -17.67 8.28 -6.54
CA PHE A 190 -16.81 7.09 -6.57
C PHE A 190 -15.86 7.12 -5.39
N TYR A 191 -15.82 6.04 -4.62
CA TYR A 191 -14.83 5.89 -3.54
C TYR A 191 -13.54 5.28 -4.11
N ILE A 192 -12.45 6.05 -4.10
CA ILE A 192 -11.11 5.59 -4.48
C ILE A 192 -10.44 5.01 -3.24
N ILE A 193 -10.43 3.69 -3.08
CA ILE A 193 -9.77 3.02 -1.96
C ILE A 193 -8.26 2.92 -2.19
N GLY A 194 -7.48 3.32 -1.19
CA GLY A 194 -6.02 3.42 -1.28
C GLY A 194 -5.24 2.13 -1.06
N THR A 195 -5.90 1.02 -0.73
CA THR A 195 -5.23 -0.24 -0.40
C THR A 195 -5.99 -1.46 -0.92
N VAL A 196 -5.39 -2.66 -0.81
CA VAL A 196 -5.99 -3.95 -1.23
C VAL A 196 -6.97 -4.51 -0.19
N ALA A 197 -7.61 -3.64 0.60
CA ALA A 197 -8.66 -3.96 1.55
C ALA A 197 -10.01 -3.43 1.06
N GLY A 198 -11.08 -3.72 1.79
CA GLY A 198 -12.43 -3.32 1.43
C GLY A 198 -13.25 -4.45 0.81
N PRO A 199 -14.54 -4.20 0.52
CA PRO A 199 -15.40 -5.20 -0.09
C PRO A 199 -14.96 -5.50 -1.53
N HIS A 200 -15.24 -6.72 -2.00
CA HIS A 200 -15.06 -7.03 -3.42
C HIS A 200 -15.86 -6.06 -4.30
N PRO A 201 -15.29 -5.51 -5.42
CA PRO A 201 -14.06 -5.95 -6.10
C PRO A 201 -12.77 -5.20 -5.71
N TYR A 202 -12.78 -4.32 -4.71
CA TYR A 202 -11.64 -3.45 -4.40
C TYR A 202 -10.30 -4.20 -4.20
N PRO A 203 -10.20 -5.30 -3.42
CA PRO A 203 -8.92 -5.97 -3.24
C PRO A 203 -8.31 -6.44 -4.55
N MET A 204 -9.11 -7.05 -5.44
CA MET A 204 -8.68 -7.49 -6.76
C MET A 204 -8.31 -6.33 -7.67
N MET A 205 -9.17 -5.32 -7.75
CA MET A 205 -8.99 -4.16 -8.62
C MET A 205 -7.71 -3.38 -8.25
N VAL A 206 -7.50 -3.11 -6.97
CA VAL A 206 -6.30 -2.40 -6.48
C VAL A 206 -5.04 -3.24 -6.76
N ARG A 207 -5.07 -4.55 -6.50
CA ARG A 207 -3.99 -5.48 -6.85
C ARG A 207 -3.61 -5.38 -8.32
N ASP A 208 -4.59 -5.46 -9.19
CA ASP A 208 -4.36 -5.50 -10.63
C ASP A 208 -3.73 -4.21 -11.14
N PHE A 209 -4.20 -3.04 -10.68
CA PHE A 209 -3.57 -1.74 -11.01
C PHE A 209 -2.16 -1.59 -10.41
N GLN A 210 -1.91 -2.15 -9.23
CA GLN A 210 -0.57 -2.11 -8.61
C GLN A 210 0.37 -3.17 -9.18
N SER A 211 -0.12 -4.21 -9.85
CA SER A 211 0.71 -5.32 -10.34
C SER A 211 1.76 -4.91 -11.39
N VAL A 212 1.63 -3.72 -11.97
CA VAL A 212 2.65 -3.11 -12.83
C VAL A 212 4.02 -3.06 -12.14
N ILE A 213 4.06 -2.87 -10.81
CA ILE A 213 5.29 -2.86 -10.01
C ILE A 213 6.07 -4.17 -10.20
N GLY A 214 5.41 -5.28 -9.97
CA GLY A 214 6.02 -6.60 -10.05
C GLY A 214 6.25 -7.08 -11.48
N ARG A 215 5.38 -6.70 -12.44
CA ARG A 215 5.60 -7.02 -13.87
C ARG A 215 6.91 -6.41 -14.36
N GLU A 216 7.09 -5.10 -14.16
CA GLU A 216 8.34 -4.41 -14.50
C GLU A 216 9.55 -4.97 -13.74
N ALA A 217 9.38 -5.21 -12.43
CA ALA A 217 10.47 -5.72 -11.60
C ALA A 217 10.98 -7.09 -12.06
N ARG A 218 10.10 -7.97 -12.54
CA ARG A 218 10.49 -9.28 -13.09
C ARG A 218 11.39 -9.15 -14.30
N GLU A 219 11.02 -8.29 -15.25
CA GLU A 219 11.79 -8.04 -16.47
C GLU A 219 13.12 -7.38 -16.14
N GLN A 220 13.11 -6.33 -15.33
CA GLN A 220 14.30 -5.60 -14.91
C GLN A 220 15.29 -6.48 -14.14
N MET A 221 14.81 -7.37 -13.25
CA MET A 221 15.69 -8.30 -12.54
C MET A 221 16.34 -9.31 -13.47
N LEU A 222 15.61 -9.85 -14.45
CA LEU A 222 16.17 -10.74 -15.46
C LEU A 222 17.21 -10.02 -16.33
N GLU A 223 16.93 -8.78 -16.73
CA GLU A 223 17.89 -7.96 -17.49
C GLU A 223 19.17 -7.67 -16.70
N MET A 224 19.03 -7.28 -15.42
CA MET A 224 20.17 -6.85 -14.59
C MET A 224 21.01 -8.00 -14.02
N THR A 225 20.37 -9.13 -13.71
CA THR A 225 21.01 -10.23 -12.95
C THR A 225 20.97 -11.58 -13.66
N GLY A 226 20.24 -11.70 -14.78
CA GLY A 226 20.02 -12.95 -15.51
C GLY A 226 19.06 -13.93 -14.80
N ARG A 227 18.47 -13.55 -13.65
CA ARG A 227 17.61 -14.43 -12.85
C ARG A 227 16.58 -13.65 -12.03
N HIS A 228 15.57 -14.36 -11.51
CA HIS A 228 14.67 -13.79 -10.50
C HIS A 228 15.37 -13.64 -9.15
N PRO A 229 14.92 -12.72 -8.28
CA PRO A 229 15.46 -12.58 -6.93
C PRO A 229 15.18 -13.84 -6.07
N ASP A 230 16.02 -14.09 -5.07
CA ASP A 230 15.78 -15.17 -4.08
C ASP A 230 14.64 -14.81 -3.12
N ALA A 231 14.48 -13.51 -2.84
CA ALA A 231 13.34 -13.00 -2.09
C ALA A 231 12.92 -11.60 -2.54
N VAL A 232 11.61 -11.34 -2.46
CA VAL A 232 10.99 -10.03 -2.64
C VAL A 232 10.43 -9.57 -1.30
N LEU A 233 10.83 -8.36 -0.88
CA LEU A 233 10.42 -7.77 0.40
C LEU A 233 9.59 -6.50 0.16
N ALA A 234 8.54 -6.31 0.93
CA ALA A 234 7.76 -5.08 0.92
C ALA A 234 7.12 -4.83 2.28
N CYS A 235 6.96 -3.56 2.66
CA CYS A 235 6.23 -3.22 3.88
C CYS A 235 4.73 -3.49 3.72
N VAL A 236 4.06 -3.85 4.83
CA VAL A 236 2.65 -4.20 4.86
C VAL A 236 1.94 -3.40 5.96
N GLY A 237 1.06 -2.47 5.54
CA GLY A 237 -0.03 -1.95 6.32
C GLY A 237 -1.32 -2.56 5.77
N GLY A 238 -2.12 -1.83 4.97
CA GLY A 238 -3.16 -2.46 4.16
C GLY A 238 -2.63 -3.37 3.05
N GLY A 239 -1.39 -3.16 2.58
CA GLY A 239 -0.61 -4.09 1.77
C GLY A 239 -0.62 -3.87 0.26
N SER A 240 -1.08 -2.71 -0.25
CA SER A 240 -1.19 -2.52 -1.72
C SER A 240 0.16 -2.52 -2.45
N ASN A 241 1.21 -1.91 -1.88
CA ASN A 241 2.54 -1.95 -2.49
C ASN A 241 3.12 -3.37 -2.51
N ALA A 242 2.93 -4.10 -1.43
CA ALA A 242 3.39 -5.48 -1.30
C ALA A 242 2.65 -6.39 -2.29
N MET A 243 1.33 -6.27 -2.38
CA MET A 243 0.55 -7.06 -3.34
C MET A 243 0.94 -6.73 -4.77
N GLY A 244 1.18 -5.45 -5.08
CA GLY A 244 1.61 -5.02 -6.41
C GLY A 244 2.91 -5.68 -6.87
N ILE A 245 3.89 -5.78 -5.98
CA ILE A 245 5.17 -6.44 -6.33
C ILE A 245 5.10 -7.96 -6.19
N PHE A 246 4.31 -8.51 -5.25
CA PHE A 246 4.21 -9.96 -5.01
C PHE A 246 3.41 -10.68 -6.09
N TYR A 247 2.30 -10.10 -6.54
CA TYR A 247 1.34 -10.76 -7.41
C TYR A 247 1.96 -11.45 -8.63
N PRO A 248 2.84 -10.80 -9.42
CA PRO A 248 3.49 -11.46 -10.54
C PRO A 248 4.50 -12.56 -10.16
N TYR A 249 4.89 -12.66 -8.88
CA TYR A 249 5.77 -13.71 -8.37
C TYR A 249 5.04 -14.84 -7.64
N ILE A 250 3.72 -14.72 -7.38
CA ILE A 250 2.96 -15.74 -6.60
C ILE A 250 3.13 -17.15 -7.20
N ALA A 251 3.03 -17.26 -8.52
CA ALA A 251 3.17 -18.55 -9.21
C ALA A 251 4.64 -19.06 -9.30
N ASN A 252 5.62 -18.24 -8.91
CA ASN A 252 7.03 -18.64 -8.90
C ASN A 252 7.49 -19.00 -7.48
N GLU A 253 7.35 -20.27 -7.11
CA GLU A 253 7.67 -20.78 -5.78
C GLU A 253 9.17 -20.67 -5.42
N SER A 254 10.06 -20.50 -6.41
CA SER A 254 11.50 -20.29 -6.15
C SER A 254 11.80 -18.92 -5.55
N VAL A 255 10.86 -17.97 -5.63
CA VAL A 255 10.98 -16.63 -5.07
C VAL A 255 10.23 -16.57 -3.75
N ARG A 256 10.93 -16.31 -2.65
CA ARG A 256 10.31 -16.05 -1.35
C ARG A 256 9.60 -14.70 -1.37
N LEU A 257 8.41 -14.61 -0.80
CA LEU A 257 7.67 -13.36 -0.62
C LEU A 257 7.63 -13.03 0.87
N ILE A 258 8.12 -11.84 1.24
CA ILE A 258 8.27 -11.45 2.64
C ILE A 258 7.60 -10.09 2.87
N GLY A 259 6.46 -10.10 3.56
CA GLY A 259 5.78 -8.90 4.03
C GLY A 259 6.33 -8.46 5.38
N VAL A 260 6.65 -7.17 5.51
CA VAL A 260 7.22 -6.61 6.73
C VAL A 260 6.23 -5.64 7.36
N GLU A 261 5.75 -5.99 8.55
CA GLU A 261 4.78 -5.23 9.33
C GLU A 261 5.46 -4.33 10.37
N ALA A 262 4.71 -3.37 10.91
CA ALA A 262 5.17 -2.47 11.96
C ALA A 262 4.96 -3.08 13.35
N ALA A 263 6.05 -3.45 14.02
CA ALA A 263 6.03 -3.89 15.41
C ALA A 263 5.98 -2.71 16.42
N GLY A 264 5.96 -1.46 15.96
CA GLY A 264 5.88 -0.30 16.84
C GLY A 264 6.95 -0.34 17.93
N TYR A 265 6.52 -0.36 19.19
CA TYR A 265 7.41 -0.48 20.35
C TYR A 265 7.72 -1.95 20.72
N GLY A 266 7.43 -2.90 19.85
CA GLY A 266 7.54 -4.34 20.06
C GLY A 266 6.17 -5.01 20.20
N LEU A 267 6.04 -6.24 19.70
CA LEU A 267 4.75 -6.96 19.71
C LEU A 267 4.19 -7.13 21.14
N GLU A 268 5.08 -7.42 22.10
CA GLU A 268 4.71 -7.62 23.51
C GLU A 268 4.23 -6.33 24.21
N SER A 269 4.49 -5.16 23.63
CA SER A 269 4.03 -3.88 24.17
C SER A 269 2.54 -3.64 23.99
N GLY A 270 1.89 -4.38 23.08
CA GLY A 270 0.54 -4.11 22.62
C GLY A 270 0.38 -2.81 21.80
N LYS A 271 1.48 -2.08 21.55
CA LYS A 271 1.54 -0.86 20.75
C LYS A 271 2.26 -1.13 19.43
N HIS A 272 1.57 -1.76 18.50
CA HIS A 272 2.07 -2.17 17.17
C HIS A 272 0.91 -2.17 16.15
N ALA A 273 1.23 -2.38 14.86
CA ALA A 273 0.27 -2.54 13.78
C ALA A 273 0.53 -3.83 12.97
N ALA A 274 1.11 -4.84 13.61
CA ALA A 274 1.47 -6.12 12.99
C ALA A 274 0.28 -7.08 12.96
N THR A 275 -0.62 -6.85 12.04
CA THR A 275 -1.92 -7.52 11.95
C THR A 275 -1.80 -9.01 11.61
N LEU A 276 -0.93 -9.37 10.67
CA LEU A 276 -0.71 -10.76 10.30
C LEU A 276 0.12 -11.53 11.33
N SER A 277 1.07 -10.85 11.98
CA SER A 277 1.93 -11.48 13.00
C SER A 277 1.21 -11.72 14.33
N ALA A 278 0.26 -10.85 14.74
CA ALA A 278 -0.36 -10.89 16.07
C ALA A 278 -1.89 -10.79 16.08
N GLY A 279 -2.54 -10.61 14.93
CA GLY A 279 -4.00 -10.47 14.83
C GLY A 279 -4.75 -11.79 14.72
N LYS A 280 -6.07 -11.67 14.64
CA LYS A 280 -7.03 -12.78 14.48
C LYS A 280 -7.93 -12.51 13.28
N ALA A 281 -8.52 -13.55 12.68
CA ALA A 281 -9.48 -13.40 11.60
C ALA A 281 -10.77 -12.73 12.08
N GLY A 282 -11.28 -11.78 11.31
CA GLY A 282 -12.51 -11.06 11.59
C GLY A 282 -12.98 -10.24 10.39
N VAL A 283 -13.92 -9.32 10.58
CA VAL A 283 -14.46 -8.46 9.51
C VAL A 283 -14.16 -7.00 9.84
N LEU A 284 -13.56 -6.30 8.88
CA LEU A 284 -13.26 -4.88 8.97
C LEU A 284 -13.41 -4.22 7.59
N HIS A 285 -14.02 -3.03 7.53
CA HIS A 285 -14.18 -2.24 6.31
C HIS A 285 -14.72 -3.04 5.10
N GLY A 286 -15.69 -3.93 5.36
CA GLY A 286 -16.42 -4.64 4.30
C GLY A 286 -15.77 -5.92 3.77
N ASN A 287 -14.70 -6.41 4.37
CA ASN A 287 -14.11 -7.70 4.03
C ASN A 287 -13.68 -8.52 5.25
N ARG A 288 -13.62 -9.84 5.11
CA ARG A 288 -13.05 -10.72 6.12
C ARG A 288 -11.55 -10.83 5.91
N THR A 289 -10.77 -10.59 6.97
CA THR A 289 -9.30 -10.61 6.93
C THR A 289 -8.72 -10.82 8.32
N TYR A 290 -7.41 -10.75 8.49
CA TYR A 290 -6.76 -10.60 9.79
C TYR A 290 -6.90 -9.16 10.28
N LEU A 291 -7.16 -8.99 11.58
CA LEU A 291 -7.22 -7.68 12.24
C LEU A 291 -6.81 -7.77 13.70
N LEU A 292 -6.38 -6.62 14.25
CA LEU A 292 -6.09 -6.46 15.66
C LEU A 292 -7.40 -6.14 16.39
N GLN A 293 -7.90 -7.12 17.15
CA GLN A 293 -9.15 -7.02 17.90
C GLN A 293 -9.03 -7.73 19.25
N ASP A 294 -9.79 -7.23 20.23
CA ASP A 294 -9.95 -7.87 21.53
C ASP A 294 -10.86 -9.11 21.47
N ASP A 295 -11.13 -9.73 22.61
CA ASP A 295 -11.97 -10.93 22.68
C ASP A 295 -13.47 -10.62 22.47
N ASN A 296 -13.87 -9.34 22.50
CA ASN A 296 -15.22 -8.88 22.17
C ASN A 296 -15.35 -8.44 20.70
N GLY A 297 -14.29 -8.59 19.90
CA GLY A 297 -14.26 -8.17 18.50
C GLY A 297 -14.08 -6.66 18.30
N GLN A 298 -13.73 -5.90 19.33
CA GLN A 298 -13.45 -4.48 19.22
C GLN A 298 -12.02 -4.26 18.70
N ILE A 299 -11.87 -3.29 17.80
CA ILE A 299 -10.57 -2.95 17.23
C ILE A 299 -9.64 -2.41 18.32
N ILE A 300 -8.46 -2.99 18.43
CA ILE A 300 -7.37 -2.50 19.27
C ILE A 300 -6.69 -1.34 18.57
N GLU A 301 -6.43 -0.26 19.31
CA GLU A 301 -5.70 0.90 18.82
C GLU A 301 -4.26 0.51 18.43
N THR A 302 -3.87 0.83 17.22
CA THR A 302 -2.57 0.50 16.67
C THR A 302 -1.54 1.60 16.92
N HIS A 303 -0.26 1.27 16.70
CA HIS A 303 0.83 2.24 16.71
C HIS A 303 1.90 1.88 15.69
N SER A 304 2.36 2.88 14.97
CA SER A 304 3.56 2.85 14.13
C SER A 304 4.14 4.26 14.00
N ILE A 305 5.47 4.38 13.96
CA ILE A 305 6.16 5.62 13.56
C ILE A 305 5.74 6.07 12.15
N SER A 306 5.34 5.12 11.32
CA SER A 306 4.85 5.36 9.96
C SER A 306 3.33 5.42 9.94
N ALA A 307 2.76 6.61 9.67
CA ALA A 307 1.31 6.78 9.57
C ALA A 307 0.66 5.90 8.49
N GLY A 308 1.39 5.51 7.44
CA GLY A 308 0.89 4.63 6.38
C GLY A 308 0.82 3.15 6.76
N LEU A 309 1.46 2.73 7.86
CA LEU A 309 1.39 1.38 8.42
C LEU A 309 0.54 1.30 9.69
N ASP A 310 0.08 2.45 10.20
CA ASP A 310 -0.76 2.54 11.41
C ASP A 310 -2.22 2.18 11.09
N TYR A 311 -2.47 0.88 10.91
CA TYR A 311 -3.75 0.34 10.48
C TYR A 311 -3.99 -1.05 11.08
N PRO A 312 -5.16 -1.32 11.70
CA PRO A 312 -5.43 -2.55 12.43
C PRO A 312 -5.90 -3.72 11.54
N GLY A 313 -5.87 -3.58 10.24
CA GLY A 313 -6.31 -4.58 9.28
C GLY A 313 -5.29 -4.78 8.15
N VAL A 314 -5.59 -5.69 7.23
CA VAL A 314 -4.76 -6.00 6.07
C VAL A 314 -5.63 -6.47 4.90
N GLY A 315 -5.10 -6.44 3.69
CA GLY A 315 -5.79 -7.01 2.52
C GLY A 315 -6.05 -8.51 2.66
N PRO A 316 -7.24 -9.01 2.26
CA PRO A 316 -7.62 -10.41 2.43
C PRO A 316 -6.73 -11.39 1.66
N GLU A 317 -6.15 -10.97 0.54
CA GLU A 317 -5.21 -11.79 -0.23
C GLU A 317 -3.91 -12.03 0.55
N HIS A 318 -3.42 -11.04 1.34
CA HIS A 318 -2.31 -11.23 2.25
C HIS A 318 -2.61 -12.25 3.35
N ALA A 319 -3.83 -12.23 3.90
CA ALA A 319 -4.29 -13.20 4.88
C ALA A 319 -4.25 -14.63 4.28
N TRP A 320 -4.71 -14.79 3.05
CA TRP A 320 -4.64 -16.05 2.33
C TRP A 320 -3.22 -16.50 2.02
N LEU A 321 -2.35 -15.60 1.54
CA LEU A 321 -0.94 -15.91 1.26
C LEU A 321 -0.17 -16.36 2.51
N LYS A 322 -0.52 -15.81 3.68
CA LYS A 322 0.01 -16.25 4.96
C LYS A 322 -0.45 -17.68 5.27
N ASP A 323 -1.76 -17.93 5.28
CA ASP A 323 -2.32 -19.20 5.72
C ASP A 323 -2.00 -20.35 4.75
N SER A 324 -1.86 -20.06 3.46
CA SER A 324 -1.39 -21.01 2.46
C SER A 324 0.12 -21.28 2.51
N GLY A 325 0.86 -20.52 3.32
CA GLY A 325 2.33 -20.60 3.40
C GLY A 325 3.06 -20.05 2.17
N ARG A 326 2.36 -19.33 1.27
CA ARG A 326 2.98 -18.77 0.07
C ARG A 326 3.83 -17.53 0.37
N ALA A 327 3.47 -16.75 1.38
CA ALA A 327 4.23 -15.59 1.82
C ALA A 327 4.52 -15.65 3.33
N GLU A 328 5.70 -15.18 3.70
CA GLU A 328 6.11 -15.00 5.08
C GLU A 328 5.76 -13.58 5.54
N TYR A 329 5.35 -13.43 6.80
CA TYR A 329 5.14 -12.11 7.39
C TYR A 329 5.94 -11.98 8.67
N VAL A 330 6.65 -10.88 8.76
CA VAL A 330 7.56 -10.55 9.87
C VAL A 330 7.31 -9.12 10.32
N ALA A 331 7.76 -8.76 11.51
CA ALA A 331 7.59 -7.42 12.03
C ALA A 331 8.93 -6.82 12.47
N VAL A 332 9.05 -5.50 12.34
CA VAL A 332 10.21 -4.72 12.80
C VAL A 332 9.73 -3.52 13.61
N THR A 333 10.55 -3.10 14.59
CA THR A 333 10.23 -1.99 15.47
C THR A 333 10.45 -0.64 14.81
N ASP A 334 9.91 0.42 15.45
CA ASP A 334 10.09 1.80 15.01
C ASP A 334 11.57 2.20 14.98
N ASP A 335 12.35 1.78 15.98
CA ASP A 335 13.79 2.06 16.06
C ASP A 335 14.58 1.37 14.93
N GLU A 336 14.21 0.14 14.60
CA GLU A 336 14.83 -0.60 13.50
C GLU A 336 14.50 0.06 12.14
N ALA A 337 13.26 0.48 11.95
CA ALA A 337 12.84 1.19 10.75
C ALA A 337 13.56 2.55 10.61
N LEU A 338 13.68 3.31 11.71
CA LEU A 338 14.40 4.59 11.73
C LEU A 338 15.91 4.40 11.46
N SER A 339 16.53 3.36 12.03
CA SER A 339 17.93 3.01 11.74
C SER A 339 18.14 2.68 10.26
N ALA A 340 17.24 1.91 9.66
CA ALA A 340 17.28 1.57 8.23
C ALA A 340 17.08 2.81 7.34
N PHE A 341 16.19 3.72 7.71
CA PHE A 341 16.02 5.01 7.07
C PHE A 341 17.35 5.77 6.99
N HIS A 342 18.01 5.97 8.13
CA HIS A 342 19.30 6.67 8.20
C HIS A 342 20.41 5.95 7.42
N SER A 343 20.43 4.62 7.44
CA SER A 343 21.45 3.85 6.74
C SER A 343 21.32 4.04 5.21
N LEU A 344 20.09 4.01 4.66
CA LEU A 344 19.90 4.23 3.22
C LEU A 344 20.24 5.66 2.81
N CYS A 345 19.87 6.65 3.63
CA CYS A 345 20.23 8.05 3.39
C CYS A 345 21.75 8.24 3.31
N ARG A 346 22.50 7.67 4.25
CA ARG A 346 23.97 7.87 4.34
C ARG A 346 24.77 7.02 3.33
N LEU A 347 24.26 5.84 3.00
CA LEU A 347 24.98 4.90 2.13
C LEU A 347 24.64 5.10 0.64
N GLU A 348 23.39 5.42 0.32
CA GLU A 348 22.94 5.51 -1.07
C GLU A 348 22.44 6.90 -1.47
N GLY A 349 22.32 7.85 -0.53
CA GLY A 349 21.77 9.18 -0.82
C GLY A 349 20.27 9.16 -1.18
N ILE A 350 19.55 8.14 -0.72
CA ILE A 350 18.12 7.94 -0.97
C ILE A 350 17.37 8.11 0.34
N LEU A 351 16.38 9.01 0.36
CA LEU A 351 15.48 9.23 1.49
C LEU A 351 14.22 8.36 1.33
N PRO A 352 14.15 7.17 1.96
CA PRO A 352 12.98 6.31 1.84
C PRO A 352 11.82 6.85 2.68
N ALA A 353 10.58 6.53 2.31
CA ALA A 353 9.46 6.71 3.25
C ALA A 353 9.65 5.81 4.49
N LEU A 354 9.14 6.24 5.65
CA LEU A 354 9.18 5.41 6.88
C LEU A 354 8.50 4.05 6.69
N GLU A 355 7.46 3.99 5.84
CA GLU A 355 6.84 2.74 5.43
C GLU A 355 7.87 1.78 4.82
N SER A 356 8.58 2.22 3.80
CA SER A 356 9.60 1.42 3.10
C SER A 356 10.78 1.06 3.99
N SER A 357 11.07 1.88 4.99
CA SER A 357 12.15 1.65 5.95
C SER A 357 11.94 0.38 6.78
N HIS A 358 10.68 -0.05 7.00
CA HIS A 358 10.40 -1.34 7.64
C HIS A 358 10.91 -2.51 6.78
N ALA A 359 10.65 -2.50 5.48
CA ALA A 359 11.17 -3.53 4.58
C ALA A 359 12.71 -3.51 4.49
N LEU A 360 13.32 -2.32 4.49
CA LEU A 360 14.78 -2.17 4.53
C LEU A 360 15.38 -2.69 5.84
N ALA A 361 14.73 -2.45 6.98
CA ALA A 361 15.18 -2.94 8.28
C ALA A 361 15.24 -4.46 8.31
N TYR A 362 14.23 -5.14 7.77
CA TYR A 362 14.28 -6.59 7.68
C TYR A 362 15.30 -7.07 6.64
N ALA A 363 15.46 -6.39 5.52
CA ALA A 363 16.51 -6.70 4.56
C ALA A 363 17.92 -6.60 5.17
N ALA A 364 18.17 -5.62 6.05
CA ALA A 364 19.42 -5.49 6.80
C ALA A 364 19.69 -6.68 7.74
N LYS A 365 18.64 -7.26 8.32
CA LYS A 365 18.75 -8.47 9.16
C LYS A 365 18.91 -9.75 8.33
N LEU A 366 18.29 -9.81 7.16
CA LEU A 366 18.26 -11.00 6.30
C LEU A 366 19.52 -11.14 5.45
N ALA A 367 19.99 -10.05 4.83
CA ALA A 367 21.11 -10.08 3.89
C ALA A 367 22.38 -10.76 4.45
N PRO A 368 22.83 -10.47 5.68
CA PRO A 368 24.03 -11.12 6.25
C PRO A 368 23.91 -12.64 6.43
N ARG A 369 22.69 -13.16 6.49
CA ARG A 369 22.40 -14.60 6.66
C ARG A 369 22.39 -15.37 5.35
N LEU A 370 22.49 -14.67 4.25
CA LEU A 370 22.42 -15.22 2.90
C LEU A 370 23.79 -15.16 2.23
N LYS A 371 23.98 -15.95 1.19
CA LYS A 371 25.21 -15.96 0.41
C LYS A 371 25.30 -14.71 -0.47
N ARG A 372 26.55 -14.33 -0.81
CA ARG A 372 26.85 -13.12 -1.60
C ARG A 372 26.22 -13.09 -2.99
N GLU A 373 26.04 -14.25 -3.59
CA GLU A 373 25.41 -14.43 -4.91
C GLU A 373 23.88 -14.41 -4.86
N GLN A 374 23.28 -14.43 -3.67
CA GLN A 374 21.82 -14.31 -3.52
C GLN A 374 21.38 -12.85 -3.66
N VAL A 375 20.15 -12.68 -4.09
CA VAL A 375 19.59 -11.39 -4.45
C VAL A 375 18.29 -11.14 -3.68
N LEU A 376 18.23 -10.01 -3.00
CA LEU A 376 17.02 -9.48 -2.37
C LEU A 376 16.48 -8.30 -3.20
N LEU A 377 15.20 -8.30 -3.51
CA LEU A 377 14.51 -7.17 -4.12
C LEU A 377 13.58 -6.54 -3.09
N VAL A 378 13.82 -5.28 -2.75
CA VAL A 378 12.99 -4.51 -1.81
C VAL A 378 12.15 -3.50 -2.59
N ASN A 379 10.84 -3.46 -2.36
CA ASN A 379 9.97 -2.43 -2.90
C ASN A 379 10.13 -1.12 -2.11
N LEU A 380 10.80 -0.14 -2.69
CA LEU A 380 10.91 1.20 -2.12
C LEU A 380 9.65 1.99 -2.48
N SER A 381 8.59 1.79 -1.72
CA SER A 381 7.21 2.14 -2.06
C SER A 381 6.90 3.63 -2.11
N GLY A 382 7.75 4.47 -1.50
CA GLY A 382 7.60 5.92 -1.50
C GLY A 382 8.84 6.63 -0.96
N ARG A 383 8.90 7.95 -1.21
CA ARG A 383 9.98 8.83 -0.73
C ARG A 383 9.68 9.44 0.63
N GLY A 384 10.75 9.76 1.36
CA GLY A 384 10.71 10.20 2.75
C GLY A 384 10.53 11.69 2.98
N ASP A 385 10.39 12.52 1.94
CA ASP A 385 10.25 13.98 2.11
C ASP A 385 9.08 14.37 3.05
N LYS A 386 8.01 13.59 3.02
CA LYS A 386 6.86 13.76 3.89
C LYS A 386 7.15 13.49 5.37
N ASP A 387 8.19 12.70 5.66
CA ASP A 387 8.52 12.18 6.99
C ASP A 387 9.61 12.98 7.70
N MET A 388 10.17 14.03 7.05
CA MET A 388 11.32 14.78 7.56
C MET A 388 11.09 15.34 8.97
N HIS A 389 9.88 15.81 9.25
CA HIS A 389 9.56 16.36 10.58
C HIS A 389 9.61 15.25 11.65
N THR A 390 8.94 14.13 11.40
CA THR A 390 8.92 12.97 12.32
C THR A 390 10.33 12.40 12.53
N VAL A 391 11.11 12.28 11.43
CA VAL A 391 12.49 11.77 11.50
C VAL A 391 13.38 12.72 12.30
N ALA A 392 13.27 14.02 12.09
CA ALA A 392 14.07 15.01 12.83
C ALA A 392 13.75 14.96 14.33
N GLU A 393 12.47 14.96 14.70
CA GLU A 393 12.02 14.86 16.09
C GLU A 393 12.58 13.61 16.77
N LYS A 394 12.39 12.43 16.14
CA LYS A 394 12.87 11.15 16.69
C LYS A 394 14.39 11.00 16.71
N SER A 395 15.10 11.73 15.86
CA SER A 395 16.57 11.72 15.78
C SER A 395 17.22 12.82 16.64
N GLY A 396 16.45 13.67 17.32
CA GLY A 396 16.97 14.79 18.10
C GLY A 396 17.63 15.88 17.23
N ILE A 397 17.24 15.99 15.97
CA ILE A 397 17.74 17.01 15.05
C ILE A 397 16.80 18.21 15.11
N THR A 398 17.33 19.37 15.47
CA THR A 398 16.60 20.64 15.43
C THR A 398 16.83 21.36 14.12
N PHE A 399 15.78 21.99 13.57
CA PHE A 399 15.85 22.84 12.36
C PHE A 399 16.32 24.25 12.71
#